data_2639a77476f6a5c099c561cb99c9dc15
#
_entry.id   2639a77476f6a5c099c561cb99c9dc15
#
_cell.length_a   1.000
_cell.length_b   1.000
_cell.length_c   1.000
_cell.angle_alpha   90.00
_cell.angle_beta   90.00
_cell.angle_gamma   90.00
#
_symmetry.space_group_name_H-M   'P 1'
#
loop_
_entity.id
_entity.type
_entity.pdbx_description
1 polymer ?
#
loop_
_entity_poly.entity_id
_entity_poly.type
_entity_poly.pdbx_seq_one_letter_code
_entity_poly.pdbx_strand_id
1 'polypeptide(L)'
;MRNKKTTSRATAAAAAAGAELDRVDRAILRALQRDASISNVALAARVNLSPPACLRRVEKLREAGLIRGIVALLEPKALNAGMLVMIGVVLDRSTPESFAAFEKAAQKVSGCMECHVVTGEFDAFMLVRTRDSETFNRLHAEQLLYLPGVRQIRTFVVLKEILSTTQFPV
;
A
#
# COMPACT_ATOMS: atom_id res chain seq x y z
N MET A 1 24.17 1.55 2.22
CA MET A 1 23.37 2.01 3.38
C MET A 1 22.27 1.00 3.66
N ARG A 2 22.34 0.30 4.78
CA ARG A 2 21.53 -0.88 5.14
C ARG A 2 20.10 -0.48 5.49
N ASN A 3 19.17 -1.25 4.98
CA ASN A 3 17.71 -1.12 5.00
C ASN A 3 17.09 -1.07 6.43
N LYS A 4 17.15 0.09 7.11
CA LYS A 4 16.50 0.32 8.42
C LYS A 4 14.96 0.44 8.35
N LYS A 5 14.37 0.52 7.14
CA LYS A 5 12.91 0.75 6.99
C LYS A 5 12.04 -0.50 7.11
N THR A 6 12.57 -1.68 6.79
CA THR A 6 11.76 -2.92 6.78
C THR A 6 11.59 -3.51 8.18
N THR A 7 12.61 -3.48 9.00
CA THR A 7 12.57 -3.96 10.40
C THR A 7 11.67 -3.09 11.29
N SER A 8 11.64 -1.78 11.03
CA SER A 8 10.77 -0.82 11.73
C SER A 8 9.27 -1.07 11.43
N ARG A 9 8.92 -1.54 10.23
CA ARG A 9 7.51 -1.80 9.84
C ARG A 9 6.90 -3.01 10.55
N ALA A 10 7.65 -4.10 10.69
CA ALA A 10 7.18 -5.30 11.38
C ALA A 10 6.97 -5.06 12.88
N THR A 11 7.87 -4.31 13.51
CA THR A 11 7.79 -3.97 14.93
C THR A 11 6.63 -3.01 15.22
N ALA A 12 6.40 -2.03 14.35
CA ALA A 12 5.26 -1.11 14.46
C ALA A 12 3.91 -1.82 14.23
N ALA A 13 3.85 -2.77 13.31
CA ALA A 13 2.65 -3.56 13.05
C ALA A 13 2.29 -4.46 14.24
N ALA A 14 3.28 -5.06 14.90
CA ALA A 14 3.08 -5.86 16.11
C ALA A 14 2.61 -5.01 17.30
N ALA A 15 3.12 -3.80 17.45
CA ALA A 15 2.68 -2.85 18.48
C ALA A 15 1.23 -2.36 18.24
N ALA A 16 0.85 -2.17 16.97
CA ALA A 16 -0.51 -1.77 16.61
C ALA A 16 -1.56 -2.87 16.84
N ALA A 17 -1.19 -4.14 16.72
CA ALA A 17 -2.10 -5.27 16.87
C ALA A 17 -2.66 -5.46 18.29
N GLY A 18 -2.01 -4.86 19.33
CA GLY A 18 -2.45 -4.92 20.74
C GLY A 18 -3.06 -3.61 21.26
N ALA A 19 -3.16 -2.56 20.46
CA ALA A 19 -3.70 -1.29 20.93
C ALA A 19 -5.23 -1.34 20.97
N GLU A 20 -5.81 -1.37 22.18
CA GLU A 20 -7.24 -1.15 22.34
C GLU A 20 -7.61 0.29 21.95
N LEU A 21 -8.36 0.41 20.84
CA LEU A 21 -8.89 1.67 20.35
C LEU A 21 -10.18 2.00 21.07
N ASP A 22 -10.22 3.11 21.78
CA ASP A 22 -11.46 3.62 22.36
C ASP A 22 -12.35 4.29 21.28
N ARG A 23 -13.55 4.70 21.67
CA ARG A 23 -14.51 5.35 20.76
C ARG A 23 -13.96 6.64 20.16
N VAL A 24 -13.18 7.39 20.92
CA VAL A 24 -12.61 8.68 20.50
C VAL A 24 -11.46 8.44 19.51
N ASP A 25 -10.59 7.48 19.78
CA ASP A 25 -9.50 7.10 18.88
C ASP A 25 -10.04 6.67 17.50
N ARG A 26 -11.12 5.86 17.50
CA ARG A 26 -11.82 5.48 16.24
C ARG A 26 -12.41 6.69 15.53
N ALA A 27 -12.97 7.65 16.26
CA ALA A 27 -13.51 8.88 15.67
C ALA A 27 -12.40 9.75 15.05
N ILE A 28 -11.24 9.86 15.71
CA ILE A 28 -10.06 10.54 15.18
C ILE A 28 -9.59 9.86 13.89
N LEU A 29 -9.40 8.53 13.90
CA LEU A 29 -8.96 7.79 12.74
C LEU A 29 -9.94 7.93 11.56
N ARG A 30 -11.25 7.81 11.79
CA ARG A 30 -12.27 8.04 10.76
C ARG A 30 -12.21 9.45 10.17
N ALA A 31 -11.98 10.47 11.00
CA ALA A 31 -11.88 11.85 10.52
C ALA A 31 -10.62 12.03 9.64
N LEU A 32 -9.47 11.55 10.10
CA LEU A 32 -8.20 11.66 9.38
C LEU A 32 -8.15 10.84 8.08
N GLN A 33 -8.85 9.71 8.01
CA GLN A 33 -8.97 8.94 6.76
C GLN A 33 -9.81 9.65 5.71
N ARG A 34 -10.75 10.53 6.11
CA ARG A 34 -11.57 11.33 5.18
C ARG A 34 -10.84 12.57 4.72
N ASP A 35 -10.20 13.25 5.66
CA ASP A 35 -9.48 14.49 5.41
C ASP A 35 -8.34 14.64 6.42
N ALA A 36 -7.13 14.36 5.95
CA ALA A 36 -5.93 14.49 6.76
C ALA A 36 -5.37 15.92 6.79
N SER A 37 -5.96 16.85 6.03
CA SER A 37 -5.61 18.28 6.04
C SER A 37 -6.34 19.06 7.16
N ILE A 38 -7.30 18.42 7.83
CA ILE A 38 -8.06 19.02 8.95
C ILE A 38 -7.11 19.54 10.03
N SER A 39 -7.33 20.80 10.46
CA SER A 39 -6.55 21.37 11.56
C SER A 39 -6.82 20.63 12.89
N ASN A 40 -5.84 20.63 13.80
CA ASN A 40 -6.03 20.02 15.11
C ASN A 40 -7.19 20.63 15.90
N VAL A 41 -7.45 21.92 15.74
CA VAL A 41 -8.58 22.61 16.38
C VAL A 41 -9.91 22.09 15.85
N ALA A 42 -10.04 21.96 14.53
CA ALA A 42 -11.25 21.44 13.90
C ALA A 42 -11.45 19.94 14.20
N LEU A 43 -10.38 19.16 14.23
CA LEU A 43 -10.43 17.74 14.61
C LEU A 43 -10.88 17.59 16.06
N ALA A 44 -10.32 18.37 16.98
CA ALA A 44 -10.68 18.37 18.41
C ALA A 44 -12.17 18.69 18.60
N ALA A 45 -12.68 19.72 17.94
CA ALA A 45 -14.10 20.06 17.96
C ALA A 45 -14.98 18.90 17.45
N ARG A 46 -14.57 18.22 16.36
CA ARG A 46 -15.31 17.09 15.78
C ARG A 46 -15.40 15.88 16.70
N VAL A 47 -14.39 15.67 17.55
CA VAL A 47 -14.34 14.52 18.48
C VAL A 47 -14.63 14.90 19.92
N ASN A 48 -15.12 16.11 20.17
CA ASN A 48 -15.45 16.66 21.49
C ASN A 48 -14.28 16.61 22.49
N LEU A 49 -13.11 17.05 22.06
CA LEU A 49 -11.91 17.18 22.89
C LEU A 49 -11.39 18.62 22.89
N SER A 50 -10.55 18.94 23.89
CA SER A 50 -9.70 20.13 23.79
C SER A 50 -8.57 19.92 22.76
N PRO A 51 -8.08 20.96 22.07
CA PRO A 51 -7.01 20.83 21.09
C PRO A 51 -5.74 20.15 21.64
N PRO A 52 -5.25 20.42 22.86
CA PRO A 52 -4.12 19.70 23.43
C PRO A 52 -4.39 18.21 23.66
N ALA A 53 -5.60 17.86 24.11
CA ALA A 53 -5.98 16.45 24.34
C ALA A 53 -6.09 15.69 23.01
N CYS A 54 -6.62 16.32 21.98
CA CYS A 54 -6.70 15.75 20.64
C CYS A 54 -5.30 15.52 20.06
N LEU A 55 -4.41 16.51 20.12
CA LEU A 55 -3.03 16.40 19.66
C LEU A 55 -2.31 15.21 20.30
N ARG A 56 -2.36 15.12 21.62
CA ARG A 56 -1.74 14.00 22.37
C ARG A 56 -2.27 12.64 21.93
N ARG A 57 -3.55 12.51 21.62
CA ARG A 57 -4.13 11.26 21.11
C ARG A 57 -3.65 10.93 19.71
N VAL A 58 -3.57 11.89 18.81
CA VAL A 58 -3.03 11.72 17.46
C VAL A 58 -1.57 11.27 17.53
N GLU A 59 -0.76 11.88 18.40
CA GLU A 59 0.64 11.49 18.62
C GLU A 59 0.73 10.05 19.13
N LYS A 60 -0.08 9.68 20.13
CA LYS A 60 -0.14 8.30 20.64
C LYS A 60 -0.51 7.28 19.55
N LEU A 61 -1.47 7.61 18.67
CA LEU A 61 -1.85 6.75 17.53
C LEU A 61 -0.73 6.63 16.49
N ARG A 62 0.09 7.67 16.29
CA ARG A 62 1.30 7.62 15.45
C ARG A 62 2.39 6.77 16.08
N GLU A 63 2.69 6.98 17.35
CA GLU A 63 3.69 6.22 18.11
C GLU A 63 3.34 4.72 18.17
N ALA A 64 2.06 4.40 18.31
CA ALA A 64 1.55 3.04 18.25
C ALA A 64 1.57 2.43 16.82
N GLY A 65 1.94 3.20 15.78
CA GLY A 65 2.01 2.74 14.40
C GLY A 65 0.65 2.60 13.69
N LEU A 66 -0.44 3.02 14.33
CA LEU A 66 -1.79 3.00 13.74
C LEU A 66 -1.92 4.04 12.62
N ILE A 67 -1.30 5.21 12.78
CA ILE A 67 -1.13 6.20 11.72
C ILE A 67 0.28 6.08 11.18
N ARG A 68 0.44 5.43 10.03
CA ARG A 68 1.76 5.19 9.39
C ARG A 68 2.32 6.43 8.69
N GLY A 69 1.46 7.37 8.32
CA GLY A 69 1.84 8.59 7.58
C GLY A 69 0.63 9.29 7.01
N ILE A 70 0.86 10.48 6.49
CA ILE A 70 -0.10 11.27 5.72
C ILE A 70 0.52 11.52 4.36
N VAL A 71 -0.22 11.21 3.29
CA VAL A 71 0.22 11.35 1.91
C VAL A 71 -0.86 12.03 1.07
N ALA A 72 -0.45 12.74 0.03
CA ALA A 72 -1.38 13.23 -0.96
C ALA A 72 -1.87 12.07 -1.85
N LEU A 73 -3.17 12.03 -2.12
CA LEU A 73 -3.73 11.17 -3.15
C LEU A 73 -3.66 11.91 -4.48
N LEU A 74 -3.06 11.28 -5.47
CA LEU A 74 -2.82 11.89 -6.78
C LEU A 74 -3.76 11.28 -7.83
N GLU A 75 -4.14 12.09 -8.83
CA GLU A 75 -4.95 11.62 -9.96
C GLU A 75 -4.06 10.88 -10.98
N PRO A 76 -4.18 9.55 -11.12
CA PRO A 76 -3.29 8.76 -11.96
C PRO A 76 -3.30 9.19 -13.44
N LYS A 77 -4.47 9.54 -13.97
CA LYS A 77 -4.61 9.96 -15.38
C LYS A 77 -3.84 11.25 -15.66
N ALA A 78 -3.87 12.20 -14.72
CA ALA A 78 -3.16 13.46 -14.85
C ALA A 78 -1.62 13.26 -14.81
N LEU A 79 -1.16 12.15 -14.25
CA LEU A 79 0.25 11.79 -14.15
C LEU A 79 0.71 10.78 -15.20
N ASN A 80 -0.06 10.58 -16.27
CA ASN A 80 0.22 9.58 -17.29
C ASN A 80 0.39 8.16 -16.71
N ALA A 81 -0.40 7.81 -15.69
CA ALA A 81 -0.44 6.50 -15.03
C ALA A 81 -1.87 5.93 -14.99
N GLY A 82 -2.68 6.26 -16.01
CA GLY A 82 -4.11 5.96 -16.03
C GLY A 82 -4.44 4.50 -16.31
N MET A 83 -3.55 3.76 -16.95
CA MET A 83 -3.77 2.32 -17.23
C MET A 83 -3.36 1.50 -16.01
N LEU A 84 -4.30 0.75 -15.46
CA LEU A 84 -4.06 -0.20 -14.37
C LEU A 84 -4.04 -1.62 -14.93
N VAL A 85 -3.02 -2.38 -14.53
CA VAL A 85 -2.83 -3.76 -14.94
C VAL A 85 -2.62 -4.63 -13.70
N MET A 86 -3.39 -5.72 -13.60
CA MET A 86 -3.15 -6.76 -12.61
C MET A 86 -2.33 -7.87 -13.26
N ILE A 87 -1.30 -8.34 -12.56
CA ILE A 87 -0.37 -9.34 -13.07
C ILE A 87 -0.33 -10.50 -12.09
N GLY A 88 -0.82 -11.66 -12.52
CA GLY A 88 -0.65 -12.91 -11.80
C GLY A 88 0.69 -13.55 -12.18
N VAL A 89 1.47 -13.91 -11.17
CA VAL A 89 2.81 -14.50 -11.32
C VAL A 89 2.80 -15.90 -10.76
N VAL A 90 3.38 -16.84 -11.52
CA VAL A 90 3.66 -18.21 -11.07
C VAL A 90 5.17 -18.39 -11.08
N LEU A 91 5.74 -18.85 -9.98
CA LEU A 91 7.16 -19.13 -9.82
C LEU A 91 7.49 -20.59 -10.24
N ASP A 92 8.72 -20.82 -10.68
CA ASP A 92 9.21 -22.16 -10.98
C ASP A 92 9.26 -23.07 -9.75
N ARG A 93 9.61 -22.48 -8.62
CA ARG A 93 9.75 -23.18 -7.33
C ARG A 93 9.18 -22.32 -6.22
N SER A 94 8.34 -22.91 -5.40
CA SER A 94 7.77 -22.29 -4.20
C SER A 94 8.69 -22.50 -2.99
N THR A 95 9.95 -22.07 -3.10
CA THR A 95 10.91 -22.09 -1.98
C THR A 95 11.10 -20.71 -1.38
N PRO A 96 11.48 -20.60 -0.10
CA PRO A 96 11.73 -19.30 0.54
C PRO A 96 12.75 -18.44 -0.22
N GLU A 97 13.77 -19.05 -0.80
CA GLU A 97 14.81 -18.36 -1.57
C GLU A 97 14.25 -17.79 -2.88
N SER A 98 13.38 -18.55 -3.58
CA SER A 98 12.70 -18.09 -4.80
C SER A 98 11.79 -16.90 -4.51
N PHE A 99 10.98 -16.98 -3.45
CA PHE A 99 10.15 -15.85 -3.01
C PHE A 99 10.98 -14.63 -2.64
N ALA A 100 12.06 -14.79 -1.86
CA ALA A 100 12.92 -13.68 -1.46
C ALA A 100 13.59 -12.99 -2.65
N ALA A 101 14.03 -13.77 -3.65
CA ALA A 101 14.62 -13.22 -4.88
C ALA A 101 13.58 -12.45 -5.70
N PHE A 102 12.39 -13.02 -5.88
CA PHE A 102 11.27 -12.38 -6.58
C PHE A 102 10.83 -11.09 -5.86
N GLU A 103 10.56 -11.13 -4.56
CA GLU A 103 10.13 -9.98 -3.76
C GLU A 103 11.09 -8.79 -3.87
N LYS A 104 12.39 -9.07 -3.80
CA LYS A 104 13.43 -8.04 -3.94
C LYS A 104 13.45 -7.41 -5.34
N ALA A 105 13.16 -8.20 -6.38
CA ALA A 105 13.11 -7.72 -7.76
C ALA A 105 11.80 -6.98 -8.05
N ALA A 106 10.66 -7.51 -7.59
CA ALA A 106 9.33 -6.92 -7.77
C ALA A 106 9.23 -5.48 -7.22
N GLN A 107 9.92 -5.20 -6.10
CA GLN A 107 9.99 -3.85 -5.50
C GLN A 107 10.67 -2.80 -6.42
N LYS A 108 11.36 -3.24 -7.46
CA LYS A 108 12.07 -2.36 -8.40
C LYS A 108 11.34 -2.19 -9.73
N VAL A 109 10.26 -2.93 -9.94
CA VAL A 109 9.46 -2.85 -11.17
C VAL A 109 8.83 -1.46 -11.27
N SER A 110 9.04 -0.81 -12.39
CA SER A 110 8.52 0.54 -12.64
C SER A 110 7.00 0.56 -12.62
N GLY A 111 6.42 1.53 -11.93
CA GLY A 111 4.97 1.66 -11.82
C GLY A 111 4.28 0.57 -10.99
N CYS A 112 5.02 -0.31 -10.32
CA CYS A 112 4.44 -1.27 -9.38
C CYS A 112 3.92 -0.54 -8.14
N MET A 113 2.60 -0.59 -7.95
CA MET A 113 1.91 0.05 -6.84
C MET A 113 1.79 -0.89 -5.65
N GLU A 114 1.49 -2.16 -5.93
CA GLU A 114 1.30 -3.21 -4.92
C GLU A 114 1.85 -4.53 -5.44
N CYS A 115 2.36 -5.35 -4.53
CA CYS A 115 2.76 -6.72 -4.80
C CYS A 115 2.45 -7.57 -3.58
N HIS A 116 1.68 -8.64 -3.76
CA HIS A 116 1.20 -9.52 -2.72
C HIS A 116 1.54 -10.97 -3.05
N VAL A 117 2.13 -11.68 -2.11
CA VAL A 117 2.19 -13.15 -2.16
C VAL A 117 0.82 -13.68 -1.79
N VAL A 118 0.31 -14.63 -2.54
CA VAL A 118 -1.05 -15.15 -2.40
C VAL A 118 -1.04 -16.69 -2.35
N THR A 119 -2.16 -17.25 -1.95
CA THR A 119 -2.42 -18.69 -2.05
C THR A 119 -3.29 -18.96 -3.28
N GLY A 120 -3.19 -20.16 -3.87
CA GLY A 120 -4.01 -20.59 -4.99
C GLY A 120 -3.22 -20.81 -6.28
N GLU A 121 -3.81 -20.47 -7.44
CA GLU A 121 -3.21 -20.73 -8.76
C GLU A 121 -1.96 -19.88 -9.04
N PHE A 122 -1.88 -18.68 -8.44
CA PHE A 122 -0.74 -17.78 -8.57
C PHE A 122 0.04 -17.73 -7.26
N ASP A 123 1.34 -17.54 -7.35
CA ASP A 123 2.22 -17.31 -6.19
C ASP A 123 2.22 -15.84 -5.76
N ALA A 124 2.03 -14.92 -6.71
CA ALA A 124 1.92 -13.49 -6.41
C ALA A 124 0.99 -12.75 -7.36
N PHE A 125 0.42 -11.64 -6.86
CA PHE A 125 -0.23 -10.63 -7.67
C PHE A 125 0.49 -9.29 -7.54
N MET A 126 0.68 -8.62 -8.68
CA MET A 126 1.21 -7.26 -8.76
C MET A 126 0.14 -6.34 -9.35
N LEU A 127 0.01 -5.13 -8.82
CA LEU A 127 -0.73 -4.03 -9.43
C LEU A 127 0.26 -3.04 -10.02
N VAL A 128 0.15 -2.79 -11.33
CA VAL A 128 1.07 -1.92 -12.06
C VAL A 128 0.27 -0.83 -12.76
N ARG A 129 0.73 0.43 -12.65
CA ARG A 129 0.18 1.54 -13.42
C ARG A 129 1.15 1.95 -14.51
N THR A 130 0.61 2.15 -15.71
CA THR A 130 1.36 2.67 -16.86
C THR A 130 0.53 3.73 -17.58
N ARG A 131 1.16 4.44 -18.53
CA ARG A 131 0.48 5.43 -19.35
C ARG A 131 -0.53 4.77 -20.30
N ASP A 132 -0.08 3.74 -21.02
CA ASP A 132 -0.79 3.07 -22.11
C ASP A 132 -0.25 1.64 -22.32
N SER A 133 -0.82 0.95 -23.31
CA SER A 133 -0.44 -0.40 -23.67
C SER A 133 0.99 -0.51 -24.23
N GLU A 134 1.48 0.50 -24.93
CA GLU A 134 2.85 0.52 -25.45
C GLU A 134 3.86 0.59 -24.30
N THR A 135 3.63 1.46 -23.33
CA THR A 135 4.45 1.57 -22.11
C THR A 135 4.39 0.27 -21.31
N PHE A 136 3.22 -0.37 -21.22
CA PHE A 136 3.08 -1.67 -20.56
C PHE A 136 3.86 -2.77 -21.32
N ASN A 137 3.76 -2.85 -22.64
CA ASN A 137 4.48 -3.84 -23.44
C ASN A 137 5.99 -3.73 -23.26
N ARG A 138 6.52 -2.51 -23.23
CA ARG A 138 7.93 -2.26 -22.92
C ARG A 138 8.30 -2.72 -21.51
N LEU A 139 7.51 -2.34 -20.51
CA LEU A 139 7.71 -2.81 -19.13
C LEU A 139 7.72 -4.34 -19.04
N HIS A 140 6.77 -4.98 -19.70
CA HIS A 140 6.66 -6.44 -19.74
C HIS A 140 7.93 -7.07 -20.34
N ALA A 141 8.38 -6.58 -21.51
CA ALA A 141 9.55 -7.11 -22.20
C ALA A 141 10.88 -6.83 -21.46
N GLU A 142 11.01 -5.68 -20.82
CA GLU A 142 12.27 -5.24 -20.22
C GLU A 142 12.42 -5.59 -18.73
N GLN A 143 11.32 -5.77 -18.01
CA GLN A 143 11.36 -5.97 -16.57
C GLN A 143 10.63 -7.22 -16.09
N LEU A 144 9.38 -7.44 -16.52
CA LEU A 144 8.56 -8.53 -15.97
C LEU A 144 9.08 -9.91 -16.37
N LEU A 145 9.52 -10.08 -17.63
CA LEU A 145 10.09 -11.34 -18.13
C LEU A 145 11.44 -11.69 -17.47
N TYR A 146 12.11 -10.73 -16.86
CA TYR A 146 13.40 -10.93 -16.19
C TYR A 146 13.29 -11.05 -14.67
N LEU A 147 12.07 -11.10 -14.12
CA LEU A 147 11.88 -11.34 -12.71
C LEU A 147 12.39 -12.75 -12.33
N PRO A 148 13.22 -12.86 -11.28
CA PRO A 148 13.85 -14.14 -10.92
C PRO A 148 12.80 -15.19 -10.54
N GLY A 149 12.98 -16.41 -11.04
CA GLY A 149 12.15 -17.56 -10.74
C GLY A 149 10.74 -17.52 -11.33
N VAL A 150 10.44 -16.55 -12.19
CA VAL A 150 9.12 -16.44 -12.83
C VAL A 150 9.02 -17.48 -13.96
N ARG A 151 8.05 -18.39 -13.83
CA ARG A 151 7.70 -19.39 -14.84
C ARG A 151 6.61 -18.92 -15.78
N GLN A 152 5.61 -18.21 -15.22
CA GLN A 152 4.45 -17.76 -15.98
C GLN A 152 3.94 -16.42 -15.47
N ILE A 153 3.53 -15.58 -16.40
CA ILE A 153 2.83 -14.31 -16.13
C ILE A 153 1.48 -14.35 -16.82
N ARG A 154 0.42 -13.97 -16.10
CA ARG A 154 -0.89 -13.68 -16.67
C ARG A 154 -1.25 -12.24 -16.42
N THR A 155 -1.62 -11.53 -17.47
CA THR A 155 -1.89 -10.09 -17.46
C THR A 155 -3.38 -9.84 -17.60
N PHE A 156 -3.92 -8.99 -16.74
CA PHE A 156 -5.30 -8.55 -16.75
C PHE A 156 -5.34 -7.03 -16.82
N VAL A 157 -5.74 -6.49 -17.95
CA VAL A 157 -5.95 -5.04 -18.10
C VAL A 157 -7.26 -4.68 -17.42
N VAL A 158 -7.21 -3.75 -16.46
CA VAL A 158 -8.41 -3.27 -15.77
C VAL A 158 -9.17 -2.32 -16.69
N LEU A 159 -10.35 -2.72 -17.11
CA LEU A 159 -11.20 -1.90 -17.98
C LEU A 159 -11.85 -0.76 -17.21
N LYS A 160 -12.19 -0.99 -15.94
CA LYS A 160 -12.85 -0.01 -15.08
C LYS A 160 -12.54 -0.30 -13.62
N GLU A 161 -12.07 0.70 -12.90
CA GLU A 161 -12.01 0.67 -11.44
C GLU A 161 -13.40 1.00 -10.88
N ILE A 162 -14.03 0.05 -10.16
CA ILE A 162 -15.35 0.23 -9.55
C ILE A 162 -15.24 0.87 -8.17
N LEU A 163 -14.20 0.49 -7.43
CA LEU A 163 -13.88 1.01 -6.10
C LEU A 163 -12.36 1.06 -5.92
N SER A 164 -11.88 2.21 -5.52
CA SER A 164 -10.52 2.39 -5.02
C SER A 164 -10.59 3.27 -3.77
N THR A 165 -10.22 2.73 -2.63
CA THR A 165 -10.25 3.45 -1.35
C THR A 165 -9.05 3.11 -0.50
N THR A 166 -8.60 4.11 0.27
CA THR A 166 -7.56 3.94 1.29
C THR A 166 -8.15 3.87 2.70
N GLN A 167 -9.49 3.92 2.83
CA GLN A 167 -10.18 3.96 4.12
C GLN A 167 -10.43 2.54 4.65
N PHE A 168 -9.99 2.31 5.88
CA PHE A 168 -10.28 1.09 6.63
C PHE A 168 -11.55 1.26 7.47
N PRO A 169 -12.34 0.20 7.68
CA PRO A 169 -13.45 0.20 8.61
C PRO A 169 -12.92 0.22 10.05
N VAL A 170 -13.03 1.36 10.73
CA VAL A 170 -12.57 1.58 12.12
C VAL A 170 -13.63 2.22 12.98
#